data_6d3352b63e063b4efa9390b7aa134bd5
#
_entry.id   6d3352b63e063b4efa9390b7aa134bd5
#
_cell.length_a   1.000
_cell.length_b   1.000
_cell.length_c   1.000
_cell.angle_alpha   90.00
_cell.angle_beta   90.00
_cell.angle_gamma   90.00
#
_symmetry.space_group_name_H-M   'P 1'
#
loop_
_entity.id
_entity.type
_entity.pdbx_description
1 polymer ?
#
loop_
_entity_poly.entity_id
_entity_poly.type
_entity_poly.pdbx_seq_one_letter_code
_entity_poly.pdbx_strand_id
1 'polypeptide(L)'
;MNIVIIDGQGGQLGVQLIQKIKSNPIDSIITAIGTNAIATSSMLKAGANVGATGENPVIVACRKADVIIGPIGMVIADSLHGEITPKMALAVGQSDAVRILLPMNKCDNIVAGTSSLSTSTIIEDAINQLLTLKK
;
A
#
# COMPACT_ATOMS: atom_id res chain seq x y z
N MET A 1 14.32 4.86 -5.69
CA MET A 1 13.50 3.75 -5.12
C MET A 1 12.11 3.82 -5.71
N ASN A 2 11.63 2.71 -6.24
CA ASN A 2 10.27 2.61 -6.77
C ASN A 2 9.34 2.07 -5.68
N ILE A 3 8.47 2.93 -5.18
CA ILE A 3 7.52 2.60 -4.12
C ILE A 3 6.12 2.45 -4.75
N VAL A 4 5.50 1.32 -4.52
CA VAL A 4 4.11 1.07 -4.94
C VAL A 4 3.23 1.12 -3.69
N ILE A 5 2.22 1.97 -3.72
CA ILE A 5 1.20 2.05 -2.67
C ILE A 5 -0.08 1.46 -3.24
N ILE A 6 -0.62 0.46 -2.57
CA ILE A 6 -1.89 -0.17 -2.96
C ILE A 6 -2.91 0.14 -1.87
N ASP A 7 -4.06 0.67 -2.25
CA ASP A 7 -5.14 0.93 -1.30
C ASP A 7 -6.49 0.82 -2.01
N GLY A 8 -7.53 0.65 -1.23
CA GLY A 8 -8.89 0.51 -1.71
C GLY A 8 -9.85 1.45 -1.00
N GLN A 9 -11.14 1.20 -1.16
CA GLN A 9 -12.21 2.01 -0.58
C GLN A 9 -12.00 3.50 -0.89
N GLY A 10 -11.85 4.37 0.10
CA GLY A 10 -11.63 5.80 -0.11
C GLY A 10 -10.18 6.22 -0.31
N GLY A 11 -9.23 5.30 -0.17
CA GLY A 11 -7.80 5.58 -0.36
C GLY A 11 -7.12 6.32 0.79
N GLN A 12 -7.76 6.42 1.94
CA GLN A 12 -7.28 7.25 3.05
C GLN A 12 -5.96 6.78 3.64
N LEU A 13 -5.74 5.47 3.75
CA LEU A 13 -4.47 4.93 4.21
C LEU A 13 -3.34 5.30 3.25
N GLY A 14 -3.58 5.09 1.95
CA GLY A 14 -2.63 5.44 0.91
C GLY A 14 -2.30 6.94 0.91
N VAL A 15 -3.30 7.79 1.09
CA VAL A 15 -3.12 9.24 1.20
C VAL A 15 -2.16 9.58 2.35
N GLN A 16 -2.40 9.03 3.53
CA GLN A 16 -1.55 9.29 4.70
C GLN A 16 -0.13 8.80 4.50
N LEU A 17 0.02 7.60 3.92
CA LEU A 17 1.36 7.06 3.60
C LEU A 17 2.12 7.97 2.63
N ILE A 18 1.48 8.39 1.56
CA ILE A 18 2.09 9.24 0.53
C ILE A 18 2.52 10.58 1.14
N GLN A 19 1.66 11.21 1.92
CA GLN A 19 1.98 12.47 2.59
C GLN A 19 3.19 12.34 3.51
N LYS A 20 3.26 11.25 4.27
CA LYS A 20 4.39 10.97 5.16
C LYS A 20 5.68 10.69 4.38
N ILE A 21 5.61 9.93 3.30
CA ILE A 21 6.78 9.66 2.47
C ILE A 21 7.32 10.96 1.89
N LYS A 22 6.45 11.83 1.40
CA LYS A 22 6.87 13.08 0.78
C LYS A 22 7.42 14.10 1.79
N SER A 23 7.07 13.97 3.06
CA SER A 23 7.62 14.84 4.12
C SER A 23 8.95 14.34 4.68
N ASN A 24 9.46 13.22 4.20
CA ASN A 24 10.73 12.64 4.61
C ASN A 24 11.74 12.67 3.45
N PRO A 25 13.06 12.68 3.75
CA PRO A 25 14.10 12.75 2.71
C PRO A 25 14.29 11.38 2.01
N ILE A 26 13.27 10.92 1.31
CA ILE A 26 13.28 9.67 0.55
C ILE A 26 13.23 10.01 -0.93
N ASP A 27 14.31 9.71 -1.64
CA ASP A 27 14.33 9.85 -3.09
C ASP A 27 13.58 8.66 -3.70
N SER A 28 12.37 8.93 -4.16
CA SER A 28 11.46 7.87 -4.61
C SER A 28 10.54 8.33 -5.73
N ILE A 29 10.09 7.37 -6.51
CA ILE A 29 8.97 7.50 -7.41
C ILE A 29 7.84 6.69 -6.81
N ILE A 30 6.72 7.33 -6.53
CA ILE A 30 5.55 6.73 -5.90
C ILE A 30 4.52 6.42 -6.99
N THR A 31 4.22 5.13 -7.15
CA THR A 31 3.12 4.67 -7.98
C THR A 31 1.97 4.24 -7.07
N ALA A 32 0.85 4.92 -7.18
CA ALA A 32 -0.35 4.61 -6.41
C ALA A 32 -1.31 3.78 -7.24
N ILE A 33 -1.66 2.60 -6.76
CA ILE A 33 -2.65 1.74 -7.40
C ILE A 33 -3.87 1.68 -6.49
N GLY A 34 -4.97 2.29 -6.95
CA GLY A 34 -6.27 2.13 -6.29
C GLY A 34 -6.99 0.90 -6.80
N THR A 35 -7.69 0.21 -5.93
CA THR A 35 -8.59 -0.88 -6.35
C THR A 35 -9.87 -0.33 -6.98
N ASN A 36 -10.11 0.97 -6.83
CA ASN A 36 -11.19 1.73 -7.48
C ASN A 36 -10.69 3.13 -7.83
N ALA A 37 -11.44 3.83 -8.69
CA ALA A 37 -11.04 5.14 -9.20
C ALA A 37 -10.97 6.23 -8.12
N ILE A 38 -11.82 6.14 -7.09
CA ILE A 38 -11.84 7.12 -5.99
C ILE A 38 -10.53 7.04 -5.20
N ALA A 39 -10.11 5.83 -4.85
CA ALA A 39 -8.87 5.62 -4.13
C ALA A 39 -7.67 6.13 -4.94
N THR A 40 -7.61 5.82 -6.23
CA THR A 40 -6.54 6.29 -7.12
C THR A 40 -6.50 7.82 -7.17
N SER A 41 -7.65 8.45 -7.35
CA SER A 41 -7.74 9.91 -7.42
C SER A 41 -7.27 10.57 -6.12
N SER A 42 -7.68 10.04 -4.98
CA SER A 42 -7.26 10.56 -3.66
C SER A 42 -5.75 10.48 -3.48
N MET A 43 -5.16 9.36 -3.86
CA MET A 43 -3.72 9.16 -3.73
C MET A 43 -2.92 10.04 -4.70
N LEU A 44 -3.41 10.27 -5.91
CA LEU A 44 -2.79 11.22 -6.85
C LEU A 44 -2.81 12.64 -6.28
N LYS A 45 -3.92 13.07 -5.70
CA LYS A 45 -4.02 14.38 -5.05
C LYS A 45 -3.06 14.50 -3.86
N ALA A 46 -2.78 13.42 -3.18
CA ALA A 46 -1.82 13.41 -2.06
C ALA A 46 -0.37 13.53 -2.52
N GLY A 47 -0.10 13.37 -3.81
CA GLY A 47 1.22 13.61 -4.37
C GLY A 47 1.91 12.41 -5.00
N ALA A 48 1.20 11.31 -5.27
CA ALA A 48 1.78 10.20 -6.02
C ALA A 48 2.22 10.66 -7.41
N ASN A 49 3.35 10.15 -7.88
CA ASN A 49 3.88 10.51 -9.20
C ASN A 49 3.08 9.87 -10.34
N VAL A 50 2.59 8.66 -10.11
CA VAL A 50 1.84 7.87 -11.07
C VAL A 50 0.64 7.26 -10.36
N GLY A 51 -0.50 7.19 -11.04
CA GLY A 51 -1.68 6.52 -10.53
C GLY A 51 -2.31 5.64 -11.58
N ALA A 52 -2.78 4.48 -11.16
CA ALA A 52 -3.53 3.56 -12.01
C ALA A 52 -4.52 2.77 -11.17
N THR A 53 -5.51 2.16 -11.80
CA THR A 53 -6.63 1.54 -11.10
C THR A 53 -6.82 0.09 -11.53
N GLY A 54 -6.93 -0.80 -10.56
CA GLY A 54 -7.42 -2.14 -10.77
C GLY A 54 -6.36 -3.22 -10.86
N GLU A 55 -6.79 -4.40 -11.27
CA GLU A 55 -6.02 -5.63 -11.17
C GLU A 55 -4.74 -5.61 -12.02
N ASN A 56 -4.85 -5.28 -13.29
CA ASN A 56 -3.68 -5.35 -14.15
C ASN A 56 -2.58 -4.36 -13.74
N PRO A 57 -2.89 -3.11 -13.38
CA PRO A 57 -1.89 -2.19 -12.83
C PRO A 57 -1.18 -2.72 -11.58
N VAL A 58 -1.89 -3.42 -10.68
CA VAL A 58 -1.24 -4.08 -9.54
C VAL A 58 -0.20 -5.08 -10.02
N ILE A 59 -0.58 -5.95 -10.97
CA ILE A 59 0.30 -6.99 -11.50
C ILE A 59 1.56 -6.36 -12.13
N VAL A 60 1.36 -5.33 -12.96
CA VAL A 60 2.45 -4.67 -13.66
C VAL A 60 3.37 -3.92 -12.70
N ALA A 61 2.79 -3.15 -11.78
CA ALA A 61 3.57 -2.36 -10.82
C ALA A 61 4.40 -3.25 -9.88
N CYS A 62 3.84 -4.37 -9.44
CA CYS A 62 4.55 -5.31 -8.56
C CYS A 62 5.83 -5.89 -9.17
N ARG A 63 5.92 -5.94 -10.49
CA ARG A 63 7.12 -6.43 -11.18
C ARG A 63 8.31 -5.50 -11.06
N LYS A 64 8.06 -4.20 -10.87
CA LYS A 64 9.10 -3.15 -10.89
C LYS A 64 9.30 -2.48 -9.54
N ALA A 65 8.53 -2.86 -8.54
CA ALA A 65 8.59 -2.25 -7.22
C ALA A 65 9.85 -2.65 -6.48
N ASP A 66 10.46 -1.71 -5.78
CA ASP A 66 11.45 -1.99 -4.74
C ASP A 66 10.74 -2.26 -3.41
N VAL A 67 9.67 -1.51 -3.15
CA VAL A 67 8.87 -1.63 -1.93
C VAL A 67 7.39 -1.53 -2.30
N ILE A 68 6.58 -2.40 -1.70
CA ILE A 68 5.11 -2.34 -1.81
C ILE A 68 4.57 -2.08 -0.41
N ILE A 69 3.74 -1.05 -0.27
CA ILE A 69 3.17 -0.66 1.02
C ILE A 69 1.65 -0.58 0.89
N GLY A 70 0.95 -1.13 1.86
CA GLY A 70 -0.51 -1.03 1.91
C GLY A 70 -1.11 -1.84 3.04
N PRO A 71 -2.45 -1.89 3.11
CA PRO A 71 -3.12 -2.68 4.15
C PRO A 71 -2.83 -4.17 3.95
N ILE A 72 -2.79 -4.91 5.03
CA ILE A 72 -2.53 -6.36 4.98
C ILE A 72 -3.51 -7.09 4.06
N GLY A 73 -4.72 -6.56 3.90
CA GLY A 73 -5.71 -7.11 2.97
C GLY A 73 -5.24 -7.20 1.53
N MET A 74 -4.22 -6.43 1.13
CA MET A 74 -3.73 -6.50 -0.26
C MET A 74 -3.08 -7.86 -0.61
N VAL A 75 -2.73 -8.67 0.39
CA VAL A 75 -2.24 -10.04 0.17
C VAL A 75 -3.26 -11.10 0.52
N ILE A 76 -4.50 -10.71 0.82
CA ILE A 76 -5.59 -11.61 1.18
C ILE A 76 -6.65 -11.53 0.09
N ALA A 77 -6.82 -12.62 -0.66
CA ALA A 77 -7.80 -12.68 -1.73
C ALA A 77 -9.22 -12.35 -1.22
N ASP A 78 -9.96 -11.59 -2.02
CA ASP A 78 -11.34 -11.18 -1.77
C ASP A 78 -11.53 -10.21 -0.58
N SER A 79 -10.47 -9.70 -0.01
CA SER A 79 -10.55 -8.67 1.05
C SER A 79 -11.04 -7.33 0.49
N LEU A 80 -11.34 -6.39 1.39
CA LEU A 80 -11.88 -5.07 1.05
C LEU A 80 -13.19 -5.19 0.22
N HIS A 81 -14.13 -6.03 0.69
CA HIS A 81 -15.40 -6.30 0.01
C HIS A 81 -15.23 -6.82 -1.42
N GLY A 82 -14.17 -7.60 -1.66
CA GLY A 82 -13.90 -8.14 -2.98
C GLY A 82 -13.08 -7.23 -3.88
N GLU A 83 -12.66 -6.06 -3.42
CA GLU A 83 -11.82 -5.17 -4.24
C GLU A 83 -10.46 -5.78 -4.54
N ILE A 84 -9.93 -6.61 -3.63
CA ILE A 84 -8.68 -7.34 -3.85
C ILE A 84 -9.00 -8.67 -4.50
N THR A 85 -8.71 -8.78 -5.79
CA THR A 85 -8.90 -10.05 -6.50
C THR A 85 -7.81 -11.06 -6.11
N PRO A 86 -8.06 -12.38 -6.30
CA PRO A 86 -7.02 -13.37 -6.09
C PRO A 86 -5.74 -13.11 -6.87
N LYS A 87 -5.84 -12.60 -8.10
CA LYS A 87 -4.66 -12.26 -8.91
C LYS A 87 -3.88 -11.09 -8.35
N MET A 88 -4.55 -10.10 -7.79
CA MET A 88 -3.89 -8.99 -7.09
C MET A 88 -3.09 -9.49 -5.89
N ALA A 89 -3.73 -10.26 -5.01
CA ALA A 89 -3.08 -10.82 -3.84
C ALA A 89 -1.87 -11.68 -4.23
N LEU A 90 -2.01 -12.48 -5.27
CA LEU A 90 -0.92 -13.33 -5.79
C LEU A 90 0.24 -12.47 -6.29
N ALA A 91 -0.04 -11.44 -7.07
CA ALA A 91 0.99 -10.56 -7.63
C ALA A 91 1.81 -9.87 -6.54
N VAL A 92 1.15 -9.37 -5.49
CA VAL A 92 1.84 -8.77 -4.34
C VAL A 92 2.66 -9.81 -3.60
N GLY A 93 2.08 -10.98 -3.32
CA GLY A 93 2.75 -12.04 -2.57
C GLY A 93 3.96 -12.64 -3.27
N GLN A 94 3.93 -12.69 -4.61
CA GLN A 94 5.03 -13.25 -5.43
C GLN A 94 6.08 -12.22 -5.82
N SER A 95 5.84 -10.93 -5.56
CA SER A 95 6.81 -9.89 -5.93
C SER A 95 8.11 -10.04 -5.15
N ASP A 96 9.23 -9.72 -5.79
CA ASP A 96 10.54 -9.66 -5.16
C ASP A 96 10.72 -8.41 -4.30
N ALA A 97 9.79 -7.47 -4.35
CA ALA A 97 9.81 -6.25 -3.54
C ALA A 97 9.70 -6.57 -2.04
N VAL A 98 10.27 -5.72 -1.22
CA VAL A 98 9.96 -5.74 0.21
C VAL A 98 8.51 -5.28 0.39
N ARG A 99 7.75 -5.99 1.19
CA ARG A 99 6.34 -5.66 1.46
C ARG A 99 6.20 -5.14 2.88
N ILE A 100 5.68 -3.93 3.01
CA ILE A 100 5.33 -3.34 4.30
C ILE A 100 3.81 -3.42 4.41
N LEU A 101 3.34 -4.31 5.27
CA LEU A 101 1.93 -4.64 5.43
C LEU A 101 1.41 -3.97 6.69
N LEU A 102 0.43 -3.07 6.53
CA LEU A 102 -0.20 -2.43 7.68
C LEU A 102 -1.39 -3.26 8.14
N PRO A 103 -1.50 -3.60 9.43
CA PRO A 103 -2.56 -4.46 9.95
C PRO A 103 -3.87 -3.67 10.13
N MET A 104 -4.38 -3.13 9.02
CA MET A 104 -5.59 -2.30 8.95
C MET A 104 -6.56 -2.91 7.96
N ASN A 105 -7.86 -2.60 8.13
CA ASN A 105 -8.93 -3.14 7.28
C ASN A 105 -8.87 -4.68 7.23
N LYS A 106 -8.78 -5.29 8.40
CA LYS A 106 -8.42 -6.70 8.56
C LYS A 106 -9.51 -7.69 8.13
N CYS A 107 -10.76 -7.27 8.07
CA CYS A 107 -11.92 -8.10 7.62
C CYS A 107 -11.81 -9.55 8.14
N ASP A 108 -12.30 -9.83 9.32
CA ASP A 108 -12.26 -11.16 9.95
C ASP A 108 -10.84 -11.77 10.10
N ASN A 109 -9.81 -11.04 9.80
CA ASN A 109 -8.42 -11.45 10.05
C ASN A 109 -7.90 -10.75 11.30
N ILE A 110 -7.32 -11.51 12.20
CA ILE A 110 -6.71 -10.98 13.43
C ILE A 110 -5.20 -11.08 13.27
N VAL A 111 -4.52 -9.95 13.36
CA VAL A 111 -3.05 -9.92 13.36
C VAL A 111 -2.60 -9.86 14.82
N ALA A 112 -2.05 -10.97 15.30
CA ALA A 112 -1.59 -11.08 16.69
C ALA A 112 -0.56 -9.99 17.01
N GLY A 113 -0.65 -9.44 18.21
CA GLY A 113 0.29 -8.42 18.68
C GLY A 113 -0.06 -6.98 18.31
N THR A 114 -1.17 -6.74 17.61
CA THR A 114 -1.50 -5.40 17.10
C THR A 114 -2.71 -4.74 17.77
N SER A 115 -3.34 -5.41 18.73
CA SER A 115 -4.63 -4.96 19.28
C SER A 115 -4.57 -3.60 19.98
N SER A 116 -3.42 -3.20 20.51
CA SER A 116 -3.26 -1.94 21.23
C SER A 116 -2.67 -0.81 20.37
N LEU A 117 -2.39 -1.06 19.09
CA LEU A 117 -1.74 -0.08 18.22
C LEU A 117 -2.77 0.85 17.58
N SER A 118 -2.50 2.15 17.65
CA SER A 118 -3.30 3.16 16.94
C SER A 118 -2.93 3.21 15.46
N THR A 119 -3.84 3.72 14.64
CA THR A 119 -3.58 3.92 13.21
C THR A 119 -2.34 4.79 12.97
N SER A 120 -2.20 5.89 13.70
CA SER A 120 -1.06 6.79 13.55
C SER A 120 0.26 6.11 13.92
N THR A 121 0.28 5.29 14.96
CA THR A 121 1.47 4.53 15.36
C THR A 121 1.87 3.53 14.27
N ILE A 122 0.91 2.83 13.69
CA ILE A 122 1.15 1.85 12.63
C ILE A 122 1.72 2.55 11.39
N ILE A 123 1.13 3.67 10.98
CA ILE A 123 1.62 4.44 9.83
C ILE A 123 3.04 4.95 10.07
N GLU A 124 3.29 5.49 11.25
CA GLU A 124 4.61 5.99 11.60
C GLU A 124 5.66 4.87 11.59
N ASP A 125 5.31 3.70 12.12
CA ASP A 125 6.22 2.55 12.07
C ASP A 125 6.48 2.11 10.62
N ALA A 126 5.47 2.09 9.77
CA ALA A 126 5.65 1.77 8.35
C ALA A 126 6.67 2.70 7.69
N ILE A 127 6.60 4.00 7.97
CA ILE A 127 7.56 4.97 7.45
C ILE A 127 8.96 4.74 8.03
N ASN A 128 9.07 4.42 9.32
CA ASN A 128 10.35 4.10 9.94
C ASN A 128 10.97 2.87 9.29
N GLN A 129 10.18 1.83 9.01
CA GLN A 129 10.66 0.64 8.31
C GLN A 129 11.13 1.00 6.89
N LEU A 130 10.37 1.84 6.18
CA LEU A 130 10.76 2.30 4.85
C LEU A 130 12.11 3.04 4.88
N LEU A 131 12.33 3.87 5.87
CA LEU A 131 13.58 4.62 6.03
C LEU A 131 14.78 3.68 6.23
N THR A 132 14.59 2.52 6.84
CA THR A 132 15.67 1.52 6.99
C THR A 132 16.08 0.88 5.67
N LEU A 133 15.20 0.90 4.65
CA LEU A 133 15.47 0.33 3.34
C LEU A 133 16.12 1.32 2.37
N LYS A 134 16.20 2.56 2.77
CA LYS A 134 16.77 3.63 1.97
C LYS A 134 18.25 3.36 1.69
N LYS A 135 18.62 3.47 0.46
CA LYS A 135 20.01 3.29 0.03
C LYS A 135 20.69 4.65 -0.17
#